data_4aadc274b1d378c21154dab7fe2d95d9
#
_entry.id   4aadc274b1d378c21154dab7fe2d95d9
#
_cell.length_a   1.000
_cell.length_b   1.000
_cell.length_c   1.000
_cell.angle_alpha   90.00
_cell.angle_beta   90.00
_cell.angle_gamma   90.00
#
_symmetry.space_group_name_H-M   'P 1'
#
loop_
_entity.id
_entity.type
_entity.pdbx_description
1 polymer ?
#
loop_
_entity_poly.entity_id
_entity_poly.type
_entity_poly.pdbx_seq_one_letter_code
_entity_poly.pdbx_strand_id
1 'polypeptide(L)'
;MKRLTILALTLWAAQAGAQGMSRGEYVARAGDCMACHTAADGAPLAGGLKFATPLGDIYSTNITPDKTHGIGGYRYDEFARAMREGVAKDGHHLYPAMPYPSYAKMSDDDLRALYDYLMNEVTPQASANRESDIPWPLSMRWPLGLWNSLFVEDKPFTPRADKSAAWNRGAYLVQGRATAARAIRRAAWGCRKKPSTRATSSSLRAKPLTAGTRRRCAG
;
A
#
# COMPACT_ATOMS: atom_id res chain seq x y z
N MET A 1 -18.65 50.71 -13.26
CA MET A 1 -18.86 49.85 -12.07
C MET A 1 -19.25 48.42 -12.45
N LYS A 2 -20.14 48.16 -13.41
CA LYS A 2 -20.55 46.75 -13.79
C LYS A 2 -19.40 45.84 -14.29
N ARG A 3 -18.38 46.39 -14.96
CA ARG A 3 -17.25 45.58 -15.50
C ARG A 3 -16.24 45.14 -14.43
N LEU A 4 -16.05 45.92 -13.35
CA LEU A 4 -15.19 45.54 -12.21
C LEU A 4 -15.80 44.42 -11.36
N THR A 5 -17.13 44.40 -11.22
CA THR A 5 -17.85 43.35 -10.46
C THR A 5 -17.77 41.99 -11.13
N ILE A 6 -17.80 41.94 -12.47
CA ILE A 6 -17.68 40.70 -13.25
C ILE A 6 -16.25 40.13 -13.14
N LEU A 7 -15.21 40.99 -13.14
CA LEU A 7 -13.85 40.58 -13.01
C LEU A 7 -13.54 39.96 -11.61
N ALA A 8 -14.13 40.53 -10.55
CA ALA A 8 -13.99 40.04 -9.19
C ALA A 8 -14.69 38.67 -8.98
N LEU A 9 -15.86 38.48 -9.61
CA LEU A 9 -16.59 37.20 -9.56
C LEU A 9 -15.87 36.07 -10.33
N THR A 10 -15.22 36.38 -11.45
CA THR A 10 -14.45 35.39 -12.22
C THR A 10 -13.16 34.98 -11.52
N LEU A 11 -12.50 35.86 -10.77
CA LEU A 11 -11.32 35.55 -9.94
C LEU A 11 -11.69 34.69 -8.74
N TRP A 12 -12.87 34.85 -8.16
CA TRP A 12 -13.33 34.00 -7.04
C TRP A 12 -13.71 32.59 -7.48
N ALA A 13 -14.32 32.46 -8.66
CA ALA A 13 -14.65 31.15 -9.24
C ALA A 13 -13.39 30.32 -9.62
N ALA A 14 -12.29 30.99 -9.99
CA ALA A 14 -11.03 30.32 -10.31
C ALA A 14 -10.29 29.74 -9.09
N GLN A 15 -10.57 30.22 -7.89
CA GLN A 15 -9.98 29.68 -6.65
C GLN A 15 -10.70 28.44 -6.11
N ALA A 16 -11.95 28.21 -6.50
CA ALA A 16 -12.72 27.03 -6.08
C ALA A 16 -12.26 25.70 -6.73
N GLY A 17 -11.43 25.77 -7.78
CA GLY A 17 -10.95 24.60 -8.52
C GLY A 17 -9.58 24.07 -8.13
N ALA A 18 -8.85 24.71 -7.22
CA ALA A 18 -7.51 24.30 -6.78
C ALA A 18 -7.53 23.66 -5.39
N GLN A 19 -8.52 22.81 -5.12
CA GLN A 19 -8.43 21.95 -3.95
C GLN A 19 -7.42 20.85 -4.28
N GLY A 20 -6.19 21.05 -3.83
CA GLY A 20 -5.14 20.05 -3.92
C GLY A 20 -5.58 18.77 -3.19
N MET A 21 -5.05 17.64 -3.64
CA MET A 21 -5.24 16.32 -3.00
C MET A 21 -5.12 16.43 -1.48
N SER A 22 -6.08 15.89 -0.72
CA SER A 22 -6.00 15.85 0.74
C SER A 22 -4.79 15.03 1.20
N ARG A 23 -4.30 15.30 2.42
CA ARG A 23 -3.22 14.50 2.99
C ARG A 23 -3.60 13.03 3.06
N GLY A 24 -4.84 12.73 3.42
CA GLY A 24 -5.35 11.36 3.50
C GLY A 24 -5.40 10.67 2.15
N GLU A 25 -5.88 11.35 1.11
CA GLU A 25 -5.83 10.85 -0.26
C GLU A 25 -4.41 10.59 -0.74
N TYR A 26 -3.48 11.52 -0.46
CA TYR A 26 -2.07 11.32 -0.78
C TYR A 26 -1.49 10.09 -0.08
N VAL A 27 -1.83 9.87 1.20
CA VAL A 27 -1.39 8.68 1.94
C VAL A 27 -1.99 7.40 1.36
N ALA A 28 -3.29 7.41 1.01
CA ALA A 28 -3.97 6.27 0.39
C ALA A 28 -3.35 5.89 -0.96
N ARG A 29 -3.07 6.88 -1.81
CA ARG A 29 -2.41 6.66 -3.11
C ARG A 29 -0.99 6.15 -2.96
N ALA A 30 -0.21 6.74 -2.07
CA ALA A 30 1.17 6.35 -1.84
C ALA A 30 1.31 5.03 -1.06
N GLY A 31 0.28 4.63 -0.31
CA GLY A 31 0.15 3.32 0.33
C GLY A 31 -0.42 2.24 -0.61
N ASP A 32 -0.80 2.62 -1.83
CA ASP A 32 -1.33 1.72 -2.87
C ASP A 32 -2.66 1.04 -2.48
N CYS A 33 -3.45 1.72 -1.63
CA CYS A 33 -4.72 1.18 -1.14
C CYS A 33 -5.68 0.82 -2.28
N MET A 34 -5.79 1.71 -3.29
CA MET A 34 -6.68 1.50 -4.43
C MET A 34 -6.27 0.33 -5.30
N ALA A 35 -4.97 0.11 -5.52
CA ALA A 35 -4.50 -0.97 -6.38
C ALA A 35 -4.80 -2.36 -5.80
N CYS A 36 -4.89 -2.46 -4.46
CA CYS A 36 -5.23 -3.71 -3.80
C CYS A 36 -6.72 -3.84 -3.47
N HIS A 37 -7.39 -2.74 -3.15
CA HIS A 37 -8.78 -2.76 -2.70
C HIS A 37 -9.80 -2.36 -3.78
N THR A 38 -9.42 -2.47 -5.06
CA THR A 38 -10.33 -2.26 -6.20
C THR A 38 -10.20 -3.43 -7.17
N ALA A 39 -11.27 -4.17 -7.37
CA ALA A 39 -11.32 -5.20 -8.42
C ALA A 39 -11.33 -4.55 -9.81
N ALA A 40 -10.93 -5.30 -10.87
CA ALA A 40 -10.81 -4.76 -12.23
C ALA A 40 -12.09 -4.07 -12.72
N ASP A 41 -13.25 -4.65 -12.42
CA ASP A 41 -14.57 -4.13 -12.79
C ASP A 41 -15.36 -3.62 -11.57
N GLY A 42 -14.67 -3.39 -10.43
CA GLY A 42 -15.27 -2.99 -9.17
C GLY A 42 -15.25 -1.48 -8.92
N ALA A 43 -16.09 -1.03 -8.01
CA ALA A 43 -16.04 0.34 -7.54
C ALA A 43 -14.74 0.59 -6.74
N PRO A 44 -14.19 1.81 -6.77
CA PRO A 44 -12.97 2.15 -6.04
C PRO A 44 -13.07 1.80 -4.56
N LEU A 45 -12.04 1.14 -4.02
CA LEU A 45 -11.90 0.73 -2.63
C LEU A 45 -12.97 -0.25 -2.11
N ALA A 46 -13.84 -0.78 -2.99
CA ALA A 46 -14.90 -1.73 -2.65
C ALA A 46 -14.40 -3.18 -2.48
N GLY A 47 -13.11 -3.43 -2.59
CA GLY A 47 -12.50 -4.74 -2.45
C GLY A 47 -12.71 -5.67 -3.65
N GLY A 48 -12.65 -6.98 -3.40
CA GLY A 48 -12.92 -8.01 -4.40
C GLY A 48 -11.75 -8.39 -5.31
N LEU A 49 -10.59 -7.74 -5.20
CA LEU A 49 -9.39 -8.12 -5.96
C LEU A 49 -8.86 -9.47 -5.46
N LYS A 50 -8.67 -10.38 -6.40
CA LYS A 50 -8.16 -11.73 -6.15
C LYS A 50 -6.65 -11.76 -6.06
N PHE A 51 -6.11 -12.37 -5.03
CA PHE A 51 -4.70 -12.69 -4.86
C PHE A 51 -4.53 -14.21 -4.85
N ALA A 52 -4.00 -14.77 -5.92
CA ALA A 52 -3.68 -16.19 -5.99
C ALA A 52 -2.47 -16.49 -5.11
N THR A 53 -2.60 -17.44 -4.19
CA THR A 53 -1.52 -17.93 -3.34
C THR A 53 -1.37 -19.44 -3.49
N PRO A 54 -0.21 -20.03 -3.15
CA PRO A 54 -0.04 -21.49 -3.18
C PRO A 54 -0.99 -22.25 -2.23
N LEU A 55 -1.62 -21.55 -1.27
CA LEU A 55 -2.52 -22.15 -0.27
C LEU A 55 -3.99 -21.98 -0.60
N GLY A 56 -4.32 -21.21 -1.64
CA GLY A 56 -5.67 -20.84 -2.02
C GLY A 56 -5.76 -19.34 -2.31
N ASP A 57 -6.90 -18.92 -2.82
CA ASP A 57 -7.13 -17.53 -3.21
C ASP A 57 -7.58 -16.68 -2.01
N ILE A 58 -7.06 -15.46 -1.93
CA ILE A 58 -7.44 -14.44 -0.95
C ILE A 58 -8.07 -13.27 -1.72
N TYR A 59 -9.10 -12.66 -1.17
CA TYR A 59 -9.75 -11.50 -1.77
C TYR A 59 -9.57 -10.28 -0.86
N SER A 60 -9.30 -9.12 -1.48
CA SER A 60 -9.25 -7.86 -0.75
C SER A 60 -10.64 -7.49 -0.22
N THR A 61 -10.67 -6.88 0.95
CA THR A 61 -11.89 -6.45 1.60
C THR A 61 -12.32 -5.06 1.13
N ASN A 62 -13.61 -4.76 1.28
CA ASN A 62 -14.18 -3.43 1.13
C ASN A 62 -13.65 -2.52 2.24
N ILE A 63 -12.98 -1.44 1.88
CA ILE A 63 -12.46 -0.43 2.81
C ILE A 63 -13.14 0.94 2.64
N THR A 64 -14.31 0.97 1.98
CA THR A 64 -15.17 2.16 1.95
C THR A 64 -15.89 2.34 3.31
N PRO A 65 -16.43 3.55 3.60
CA PRO A 65 -17.14 3.80 4.85
C PRO A 65 -18.57 3.21 4.88
N ASP A 66 -18.81 2.14 4.14
CA ASP A 66 -20.03 1.35 4.27
C ASP A 66 -20.07 0.65 5.65
N LYS A 67 -21.18 0.77 6.37
CA LYS A 67 -21.29 0.26 7.74
C LYS A 67 -21.50 -1.25 7.82
N THR A 68 -21.98 -1.87 6.75
CA THR A 68 -22.34 -3.29 6.72
C THR A 68 -21.22 -4.13 6.13
N HIS A 69 -20.64 -3.69 5.01
CA HIS A 69 -19.67 -4.47 4.25
C HIS A 69 -18.27 -3.87 4.25
N GLY A 70 -18.13 -2.58 4.64
CA GLY A 70 -16.88 -1.85 4.67
C GLY A 70 -16.36 -1.60 6.09
N ILE A 71 -15.57 -0.53 6.19
CA ILE A 71 -14.96 -0.13 7.47
C ILE A 71 -15.73 1.01 8.17
N GLY A 72 -16.93 1.38 7.72
CA GLY A 72 -17.71 2.51 8.25
C GLY A 72 -18.13 2.36 9.73
N GLY A 73 -18.01 1.16 10.28
CA GLY A 73 -18.20 0.91 11.71
C GLY A 73 -16.93 0.92 12.56
N TYR A 74 -15.75 1.12 11.95
CA TYR A 74 -14.47 1.16 12.69
C TYR A 74 -14.28 2.48 13.41
N ARG A 75 -13.88 2.43 14.69
CA ARG A 75 -13.27 3.57 15.37
C ARG A 75 -11.82 3.70 14.95
N TYR A 76 -11.22 4.86 15.22
CA TYR A 76 -9.82 5.10 14.87
C TYR A 76 -8.84 4.10 15.49
N ASP A 77 -9.05 3.74 16.76
CA ASP A 77 -8.22 2.76 17.47
C ASP A 77 -8.28 1.37 16.82
N GLU A 78 -9.49 0.93 16.40
CA GLU A 78 -9.69 -0.32 15.68
C GLU A 78 -9.04 -0.31 14.30
N PHE A 79 -9.16 0.82 13.57
CA PHE A 79 -8.48 1.03 12.29
C PHE A 79 -6.96 1.03 12.44
N ALA A 80 -6.42 1.75 13.44
CA ALA A 80 -5.00 1.80 13.71
C ALA A 80 -4.43 0.41 14.04
N ARG A 81 -5.16 -0.39 14.82
CA ARG A 81 -4.80 -1.77 15.12
C ARG A 81 -4.78 -2.65 13.89
N ALA A 82 -5.76 -2.53 13.00
CA ALA A 82 -5.77 -3.27 11.73
C ALA A 82 -4.57 -2.90 10.84
N MET A 83 -4.21 -1.62 10.79
CA MET A 83 -3.11 -1.10 9.99
C MET A 83 -1.72 -1.41 10.54
N ARG A 84 -1.56 -1.50 11.87
CA ARG A 84 -0.27 -1.69 12.53
C ARG A 84 0.00 -3.14 12.91
N GLU A 85 -1.01 -3.80 13.46
CA GLU A 85 -0.88 -5.14 14.06
C GLU A 85 -1.51 -6.22 13.18
N GLY A 86 -2.26 -5.84 12.14
CA GLY A 86 -2.97 -6.79 11.29
C GLY A 86 -4.11 -7.49 12.03
N VAL A 87 -4.81 -6.77 12.92
CA VAL A 87 -5.96 -7.30 13.68
C VAL A 87 -7.22 -6.53 13.30
N ALA A 88 -8.19 -7.21 12.74
CA ALA A 88 -9.48 -6.62 12.36
C ALA A 88 -10.33 -6.24 13.59
N LYS A 89 -11.41 -5.49 13.36
CA LYS A 89 -12.31 -5.00 14.42
C LYS A 89 -12.87 -6.12 15.30
N ASP A 90 -13.25 -7.25 14.71
CA ASP A 90 -13.77 -8.43 15.38
C ASP A 90 -12.69 -9.29 16.05
N GLY A 91 -11.42 -8.88 15.97
CA GLY A 91 -10.28 -9.53 16.61
C GLY A 91 -9.59 -10.60 15.77
N HIS A 92 -10.07 -10.93 14.56
CA HIS A 92 -9.36 -11.90 13.74
C HIS A 92 -8.09 -11.30 13.12
N HIS A 93 -7.05 -12.13 12.95
CA HIS A 93 -5.83 -11.71 12.30
C HIS A 93 -5.98 -11.64 10.78
N LEU A 94 -5.46 -10.56 10.18
CA LEU A 94 -5.42 -10.36 8.74
C LEU A 94 -4.32 -11.23 8.11
N TYR A 95 -4.54 -11.68 6.88
CA TYR A 95 -3.46 -12.30 6.12
C TYR A 95 -2.38 -11.27 5.77
N PRO A 96 -1.07 -11.64 5.85
CA PRO A 96 0.03 -10.73 5.53
C PRO A 96 0.14 -10.42 4.02
N ALA A 97 -0.88 -10.77 3.24
CA ALA A 97 -1.12 -10.20 1.91
C ALA A 97 -1.33 -8.68 1.99
N MET A 98 -2.05 -8.21 3.01
CA MET A 98 -2.03 -6.80 3.42
C MET A 98 -0.71 -6.51 4.13
N PRO A 99 0.07 -5.52 3.66
CA PRO A 99 1.42 -5.30 4.18
C PRO A 99 1.45 -4.47 5.48
N TYR A 100 0.64 -4.84 6.49
CA TYR A 100 0.58 -4.15 7.77
C TYR A 100 1.94 -4.03 8.49
N PRO A 101 2.92 -4.96 8.34
CA PRO A 101 4.26 -4.74 8.93
C PRO A 101 4.98 -3.51 8.38
N SER A 102 4.64 -3.08 7.16
CA SER A 102 5.14 -1.82 6.60
C SER A 102 4.29 -0.63 7.04
N TYR A 103 2.97 -0.78 7.08
CA TYR A 103 2.07 0.28 7.54
C TYR A 103 2.25 0.61 9.02
N ALA A 104 2.74 -0.34 9.84
CA ALA A 104 3.15 -0.09 11.21
C ALA A 104 4.17 1.05 11.34
N LYS A 105 4.99 1.30 10.31
CA LYS A 105 5.96 2.40 10.27
C LYS A 105 5.34 3.77 9.95
N MET A 106 4.05 3.85 9.60
CA MET A 106 3.38 5.13 9.34
C MET A 106 3.31 5.97 10.62
N SER A 107 3.50 7.30 10.46
CA SER A 107 3.27 8.24 11.56
C SER A 107 1.80 8.27 11.97
N ASP A 108 1.52 8.67 13.22
CA ASP A 108 0.15 8.80 13.70
C ASP A 108 -0.64 9.83 12.89
N ASP A 109 0.02 10.93 12.49
CA ASP A 109 -0.61 11.96 11.66
C ASP A 109 -1.03 11.44 10.27
N ASP A 110 -0.16 10.63 9.60
CA ASP A 110 -0.49 10.06 8.30
C ASP A 110 -1.59 9.00 8.44
N LEU A 111 -1.55 8.21 9.51
CA LEU A 111 -2.57 7.20 9.78
C LEU A 111 -3.93 7.84 10.11
N ARG A 112 -3.93 8.94 10.88
CA ARG A 112 -5.14 9.72 11.16
C ARG A 112 -5.70 10.34 9.88
N ALA A 113 -4.87 10.97 9.08
CA ALA A 113 -5.29 11.56 7.81
C ALA A 113 -5.88 10.51 6.85
N LEU A 114 -5.27 9.31 6.80
CA LEU A 114 -5.80 8.19 6.01
C LEU A 114 -7.19 7.75 6.49
N TYR A 115 -7.36 7.61 7.81
CA TYR A 115 -8.65 7.26 8.40
C TYR A 115 -9.73 8.31 8.06
N ASP A 116 -9.40 9.59 8.25
CA ASP A 116 -10.33 10.69 7.98
C ASP A 116 -10.72 10.74 6.49
N TYR A 117 -9.78 10.50 5.59
CA TYR A 117 -10.05 10.38 4.15
C TYR A 117 -11.01 9.22 3.84
N LEU A 118 -10.71 8.02 4.35
CA LEU A 118 -11.53 6.84 4.08
C LEU A 118 -12.95 6.98 4.64
N MET A 119 -13.10 7.65 5.79
CA MET A 119 -14.40 7.81 6.45
C MET A 119 -15.25 8.95 5.88
N ASN A 120 -14.62 10.03 5.39
CA ASN A 120 -15.34 11.27 5.07
C ASN A 120 -15.31 11.66 3.60
N GLU A 121 -14.29 11.21 2.83
CA GLU A 121 -14.11 11.63 1.43
C GLU A 121 -14.42 10.49 0.44
N VAL A 122 -14.39 9.23 0.88
CA VAL A 122 -14.68 8.06 0.04
C VAL A 122 -16.18 7.76 0.03
N THR A 123 -16.72 7.49 -1.17
CA THR A 123 -18.14 7.11 -1.31
C THR A 123 -18.39 5.69 -0.78
N PRO A 124 -19.35 5.49 0.14
CA PRO A 124 -19.71 4.15 0.62
C PRO A 124 -20.16 3.23 -0.52
N GLN A 125 -19.73 1.98 -0.48
CA GLN A 125 -20.10 0.96 -1.46
C GLN A 125 -20.66 -0.27 -0.73
N ALA A 126 -21.90 -0.66 -1.02
CA ALA A 126 -22.56 -1.82 -0.44
C ALA A 126 -22.11 -3.13 -1.12
N SER A 127 -20.79 -3.32 -1.23
CA SER A 127 -20.19 -4.51 -1.86
C SER A 127 -19.77 -5.49 -0.78
N ALA A 128 -20.38 -6.68 -0.77
CA ALA A 128 -20.07 -7.72 0.20
C ALA A 128 -18.65 -8.25 0.03
N ASN A 129 -17.97 -8.51 1.15
CA ASN A 129 -16.66 -9.13 1.14
C ASN A 129 -16.75 -10.59 0.70
N ARG A 130 -15.79 -11.00 -0.10
CA ARG A 130 -15.64 -12.38 -0.53
C ARG A 130 -14.74 -13.14 0.42
N GLU A 131 -15.15 -14.35 0.81
CA GLU A 131 -14.34 -15.22 1.65
C GLU A 131 -13.12 -15.77 0.89
N SER A 132 -12.06 -16.11 1.63
CA SER A 132 -10.88 -16.75 1.05
C SER A 132 -11.15 -18.23 0.74
N ASP A 133 -10.56 -18.73 -0.34
CA ASP A 133 -10.66 -20.13 -0.76
C ASP A 133 -9.55 -21.01 -0.13
N ILE A 134 -8.95 -20.56 0.99
CA ILE A 134 -7.92 -21.33 1.71
C ILE A 134 -8.60 -22.45 2.49
N PRO A 135 -8.23 -23.74 2.22
CA PRO A 135 -8.87 -24.88 2.86
C PRO A 135 -8.50 -25.00 4.35
N TRP A 136 -9.40 -25.62 5.12
CA TRP A 136 -9.09 -26.04 6.47
C TRP A 136 -8.00 -27.15 6.45
N PRO A 137 -7.02 -27.16 7.39
CA PRO A 137 -6.84 -26.28 8.55
C PRO A 137 -6.04 -25.00 8.30
N LEU A 138 -5.61 -24.72 7.08
CA LEU A 138 -4.76 -23.56 6.72
C LEU A 138 -5.54 -22.23 6.79
N SER A 139 -6.88 -22.28 6.78
CA SER A 139 -7.74 -21.10 6.97
C SER A 139 -7.81 -20.60 8.42
N MET A 140 -7.28 -21.37 9.39
CA MET A 140 -7.20 -20.92 10.79
C MET A 140 -6.33 -19.68 10.90
N ARG A 141 -6.85 -18.62 11.56
CA ARG A 141 -6.18 -17.31 11.66
C ARG A 141 -5.35 -17.14 12.93
N TRP A 142 -5.57 -17.95 13.96
CA TRP A 142 -4.85 -17.82 15.23
C TRP A 142 -3.32 -18.00 15.12
N PRO A 143 -2.76 -18.84 14.21
CA PRO A 143 -1.30 -18.94 14.09
C PRO A 143 -0.65 -17.65 13.58
N LEU A 144 -1.44 -16.79 12.90
CA LEU A 144 -0.96 -15.47 12.45
C LEU A 144 -0.68 -14.55 13.64
N GLY A 145 -1.35 -14.73 14.79
CA GLY A 145 -1.03 -14.01 16.02
C GLY A 145 0.37 -14.32 16.54
N LEU A 146 0.77 -15.59 16.53
CA LEU A 146 2.13 -15.98 16.87
C LEU A 146 3.14 -15.44 15.85
N TRP A 147 2.81 -15.51 14.56
CA TRP A 147 3.66 -14.94 13.52
C TRP A 147 3.84 -13.43 13.70
N ASN A 148 2.75 -12.72 13.99
CA ASN A 148 2.80 -11.27 14.23
C ASN A 148 3.70 -10.94 15.43
N SER A 149 3.61 -11.67 16.53
CA SER A 149 4.44 -11.43 17.72
C SER A 149 5.93 -11.63 17.48
N LEU A 150 6.29 -12.46 16.50
CA LEU A 150 7.69 -12.75 16.17
C LEU A 150 8.26 -11.84 15.06
N PHE A 151 7.43 -11.35 14.15
CA PHE A 151 7.89 -10.73 12.90
C PHE A 151 7.34 -9.33 12.62
N VAL A 152 6.39 -8.85 13.40
CA VAL A 152 5.79 -7.52 13.24
C VAL A 152 6.32 -6.58 14.32
N GLU A 153 7.04 -5.56 13.89
CA GLU A 153 7.37 -4.42 14.74
C GLU A 153 6.29 -3.36 14.56
N ASP A 154 5.46 -3.14 15.56
CA ASP A 154 4.35 -2.18 15.58
C ASP A 154 4.80 -0.73 15.87
N LYS A 155 6.06 -0.42 15.63
CA LYS A 155 6.66 0.89 15.94
C LYS A 155 6.67 1.81 14.73
N PRO A 156 6.20 3.05 14.87
CA PRO A 156 6.37 4.08 13.86
C PRO A 156 7.83 4.30 13.47
N PHE A 157 8.04 4.80 12.25
CA PHE A 157 9.36 5.18 11.77
C PHE A 157 9.97 6.27 12.66
N THR A 158 11.17 6.03 13.12
CA THR A 158 11.93 7.01 13.89
C THR A 158 13.00 7.65 12.99
N PRO A 159 12.98 8.98 12.79
CA PRO A 159 14.00 9.66 12.02
C PRO A 159 15.38 9.49 12.65
N ARG A 160 16.40 9.35 11.81
CA ARG A 160 17.80 9.27 12.24
C ARG A 160 18.39 10.68 12.35
N ALA A 161 18.95 11.02 13.50
CA ALA A 161 19.56 12.33 13.76
C ALA A 161 20.83 12.60 12.92
N ASP A 162 21.54 11.53 12.52
CA ASP A 162 22.74 11.60 11.68
C ASP A 162 22.47 11.77 10.18
N LYS A 163 21.19 11.83 9.78
CA LYS A 163 20.78 11.95 8.38
C LYS A 163 20.01 13.24 8.10
N SER A 164 20.09 13.69 6.85
CA SER A 164 19.34 14.88 6.42
C SER A 164 17.82 14.65 6.47
N ALA A 165 17.05 15.75 6.54
CA ALA A 165 15.59 15.69 6.48
C ALA A 165 15.08 15.00 5.18
N ALA A 166 15.73 15.27 4.04
CA ALA A 166 15.39 14.62 2.77
C ALA A 166 15.63 13.11 2.81
N TRP A 167 16.75 12.67 3.41
CA TRP A 167 17.04 11.25 3.59
C TRP A 167 15.99 10.58 4.49
N ASN A 168 15.68 11.18 5.64
CA ASN A 168 14.68 10.66 6.58
C ASN A 168 13.30 10.60 5.93
N ARG A 169 12.92 11.59 5.11
CA ARG A 169 11.68 11.56 4.35
C ARG A 169 11.67 10.40 3.35
N GLY A 170 12.75 10.21 2.60
CA GLY A 170 12.90 9.09 1.67
C GLY A 170 12.81 7.72 2.38
N ALA A 171 13.52 7.57 3.50
CA ALA A 171 13.50 6.35 4.30
C ALA A 171 12.09 6.04 4.85
N TYR A 172 11.38 7.05 5.34
CA TYR A 172 9.99 6.93 5.77
C TYR A 172 9.07 6.45 4.63
N LEU A 173 9.19 7.07 3.45
CA LEU A 173 8.37 6.70 2.28
C LEU A 173 8.63 5.27 1.82
N VAL A 174 9.87 4.81 1.89
CA VAL A 174 10.24 3.44 1.48
C VAL A 174 9.82 2.40 2.52
N GLN A 175 9.98 2.68 3.80
CA GLN A 175 9.69 1.74 4.88
C GLN A 175 8.22 1.69 5.27
N GLY A 176 7.57 2.85 5.36
CA GLY A 176 6.20 2.99 5.81
C GLY A 176 5.14 2.83 4.71
N ARG A 177 5.56 2.65 3.46
CA ARG A 177 4.66 2.48 2.32
C ARG A 177 5.05 1.22 1.56
N ALA A 178 4.28 0.18 1.78
CA ALA A 178 4.58 -1.21 1.48
C ALA A 178 5.02 -1.53 0.05
N THR A 179 4.57 -0.79 -0.93
CA THR A 179 4.79 -1.07 -2.35
C THR A 179 6.23 -0.87 -2.79
N ALA A 180 6.87 0.22 -2.35
CA ALA A 180 8.25 0.51 -2.73
C ALA A 180 9.23 -0.53 -2.16
N ALA A 181 9.10 -0.89 -0.89
CA ALA A 181 9.96 -1.88 -0.25
C ALA A 181 9.79 -3.29 -0.82
N ARG A 182 8.55 -3.69 -1.19
CA ARG A 182 8.30 -4.99 -1.84
C ARG A 182 8.82 -5.03 -3.27
N ALA A 183 8.63 -3.96 -4.05
CA ALA A 183 9.15 -3.86 -5.40
C ALA A 183 10.69 -3.94 -5.42
N ILE A 184 11.35 -3.22 -4.50
CA ILE A 184 12.81 -3.23 -4.35
C ILE A 184 13.30 -4.63 -3.92
N ARG A 185 12.65 -5.29 -2.95
CA ARG A 185 13.03 -6.64 -2.53
C ARG A 185 12.83 -7.69 -3.63
N ARG A 186 11.73 -7.63 -4.37
CA ARG A 186 11.49 -8.52 -5.51
C ARG A 186 12.51 -8.29 -6.62
N ALA A 187 12.82 -7.04 -6.95
CA ALA A 187 13.86 -6.70 -7.92
C ALA A 187 15.24 -7.19 -7.45
N ALA A 188 15.59 -6.99 -6.18
CA ALA A 188 16.85 -7.45 -5.61
C ALA A 188 16.97 -8.99 -5.58
N TRP A 189 15.87 -9.70 -5.33
CA TRP A 189 15.84 -11.17 -5.36
C TRP A 189 15.85 -11.73 -6.78
N GLY A 190 15.09 -11.13 -7.70
CA GLY A 190 15.05 -11.53 -9.10
C GLY A 190 16.33 -11.21 -9.88
N CYS A 191 17.10 -10.20 -9.43
CA CYS A 191 18.38 -9.82 -10.03
C CYS A 191 19.60 -10.48 -9.35
N ARG A 192 19.41 -11.40 -8.42
CA ARG A 192 20.52 -12.22 -7.93
C ARG A 192 21.01 -13.11 -9.06
N LYS A 193 22.09 -12.68 -9.74
CA LYS A 193 22.79 -13.51 -10.73
C LYS A 193 23.02 -14.89 -10.12
N LYS A 194 22.54 -15.96 -10.78
CA LYS A 194 23.07 -17.30 -10.56
C LYS A 194 24.60 -17.18 -10.68
N PRO A 195 25.37 -17.68 -9.70
CA PRO A 195 26.83 -17.72 -9.87
C PRO A 195 27.08 -18.49 -11.16
N SER A 196 27.72 -17.86 -12.13
CA SER A 196 28.17 -18.53 -13.34
C SER A 196 29.28 -19.47 -12.91
N THR A 197 28.96 -20.74 -12.74
CA THR A 197 29.97 -21.78 -12.72
C THR A 197 30.62 -21.84 -14.10
N ARG A 198 31.94 -21.60 -14.09
CA ARG A 198 32.87 -21.84 -15.18
C ARG A 198 33.12 -20.68 -16.15
N ALA A 199 34.08 -19.84 -15.79
CA ALA A 199 34.94 -19.22 -16.76
C ALA A 199 36.14 -20.17 -17.03
N THR A 200 36.05 -20.96 -18.09
CA THR A 200 37.23 -21.53 -18.73
C THR A 200 37.87 -20.43 -19.58
N SER A 201 39.12 -20.18 -19.30
CA SER A 201 40.02 -19.33 -20.02
C SER A 201 40.10 -19.70 -21.51
N SER A 202 39.81 -18.79 -22.43
CA SER A 202 40.51 -18.68 -23.69
C SER A 202 40.14 -17.38 -24.45
N SER A 203 41.19 -16.69 -24.84
CA SER A 203 41.33 -15.73 -25.93
C SER A 203 40.57 -14.40 -25.91
N LEU A 204 41.34 -13.38 -25.57
CA LEU A 204 41.21 -11.98 -25.96
C LEU A 204 40.99 -11.82 -27.47
N ARG A 205 39.83 -11.35 -27.90
CA ARG A 205 39.68 -10.55 -29.09
C ARG A 205 38.61 -9.49 -28.83
N ALA A 206 39.07 -8.25 -28.86
CA ALA A 206 38.23 -7.08 -28.81
C ALA A 206 37.31 -7.01 -30.04
N LYS A 207 36.02 -6.81 -29.83
CA LYS A 207 35.08 -6.34 -30.85
C LYS A 207 34.37 -5.09 -30.35
N PRO A 208 34.06 -4.14 -31.25
CA PRO A 208 33.62 -2.80 -30.88
C PRO A 208 32.19 -2.78 -30.32
N LEU A 209 31.97 -1.81 -29.45
CA LEU A 209 30.67 -1.47 -28.84
C LEU A 209 29.65 -1.09 -29.91
N THR A 210 28.62 -1.89 -30.09
CA THR A 210 27.37 -1.49 -30.70
C THR A 210 26.29 -1.38 -29.64
N ALA A 211 25.46 -0.36 -29.80
CA ALA A 211 24.45 0.16 -28.87
C ALA A 211 23.47 -0.89 -28.32
N GLY A 212 23.22 -0.77 -27.06
CA GLY A 212 21.94 -0.89 -26.36
C GLY A 212 20.98 -2.02 -26.70
N THR A 213 21.06 -3.13 -25.99
CA THR A 213 19.87 -3.96 -25.75
C THR A 213 19.53 -3.93 -24.26
N ARG A 214 18.45 -3.24 -23.93
CA ARG A 214 17.80 -3.31 -22.61
C ARG A 214 17.42 -4.77 -22.36
N ARG A 215 18.11 -5.43 -21.45
CA ARG A 215 17.69 -6.76 -20.98
C ARG A 215 16.50 -6.55 -20.06
N ARG A 216 15.35 -7.06 -20.48
CA ARG A 216 14.17 -7.22 -19.63
C ARG A 216 14.51 -8.28 -18.57
N CYS A 217 14.31 -7.95 -17.29
CA CYS A 217 14.17 -9.00 -16.28
C CYS A 217 12.82 -9.67 -16.57
N ALA A 218 12.82 -10.86 -17.19
CA ALA A 218 11.64 -11.70 -17.27
C ALA A 218 11.41 -12.29 -15.88
N GLY A 219 10.27 -11.96 -15.31
CA GLY A 219 9.76 -12.45 -14.04
C GLY A 219 9.05 -13.77 -14.15
#